data_9bf5811d1188fcfe0517855ce7e9c6da
#
_entry.id   9bf5811d1188fcfe0517855ce7e9c6da
#
_cell.length_a   1.000
_cell.length_b   1.000
_cell.length_c   1.000
_cell.angle_alpha   90.00
_cell.angle_beta   90.00
_cell.angle_gamma   90.00
#
_symmetry.space_group_name_H-M   'P 1'
#
loop_
_entity.id
_entity.type
_entity.pdbx_description
1 polymer ?
#
loop_
_entity_poly.entity_id
_entity_poly.type
_entity_poly.pdbx_seq_one_letter_code
_entity_poly.pdbx_strand_id
1 'polypeptide(L)'
;MIKAKDFIKELNLRVLNSTYQEEWDIHSAELNRPGLQFVGFYDHFRADWPQVVGLTEMTYLESLSDDVRRERLDAFFSHKMIPCAIICRGMTPPDDMLELATAHQVPLLSTEEYTTRFVALTMNYLNRCLAPRATLHGVLVDVYGMGVLITGESGVGKSEAALELVRRGHQLVADDVVDVCRVTENRLIGESPETVRHFMEIRGIGIIDIKAMYGISAVLNSKTIDMVIHLEAWKEKKAYDRLGLAEDFTTIMDVRVPQLVLPVRPGRNVAVVIEVAARNHSLKQNGYSAAQELDRRLNEMMMNSMGR
;
A
#
# COMPACT_ATOMS: atom_id res chain seq x y z
N MET A 1 -13.84 3.12 -2.49
CA MET A 1 -14.76 4.26 -2.62
C MET A 1 -14.24 5.40 -1.76
N ILE A 2 -14.03 6.57 -2.35
CA ILE A 2 -13.49 7.76 -1.68
C ILE A 2 -14.56 8.84 -1.74
N LYS A 3 -14.90 9.41 -0.58
CA LYS A 3 -15.88 10.48 -0.48
C LYS A 3 -15.33 11.79 -1.05
N ALA A 4 -16.16 12.55 -1.74
CA ALA A 4 -15.87 13.87 -2.30
C ALA A 4 -15.15 14.78 -1.30
N LYS A 5 -15.68 14.86 -0.07
CA LYS A 5 -15.14 15.69 1.00
C LYS A 5 -13.67 15.39 1.32
N ASP A 6 -13.34 14.09 1.41
CA ASP A 6 -11.98 13.64 1.73
C ASP A 6 -11.03 13.91 0.57
N PHE A 7 -11.50 13.69 -0.67
CA PHE A 7 -10.74 13.99 -1.89
C PHE A 7 -10.40 15.48 -2.02
N ILE A 8 -11.37 16.36 -1.82
CA ILE A 8 -11.21 17.81 -1.89
C ILE A 8 -10.24 18.29 -0.80
N LYS A 9 -10.42 17.81 0.42
CA LYS A 9 -9.57 18.19 1.56
C LYS A 9 -8.13 17.76 1.40
N GLU A 10 -7.91 16.49 1.07
CA GLU A 10 -6.55 15.92 0.96
C GLU A 10 -5.73 16.56 -0.17
N LEU A 11 -6.37 16.84 -1.30
CA LEU A 11 -5.73 17.46 -2.47
C LEU A 11 -5.79 18.98 -2.49
N ASN A 12 -6.31 19.60 -1.41
CA ASN A 12 -6.44 21.05 -1.26
C ASN A 12 -7.12 21.71 -2.48
N LEU A 13 -8.27 21.15 -2.90
CA LEU A 13 -9.00 21.62 -4.05
C LEU A 13 -9.99 22.73 -3.67
N ARG A 14 -10.14 23.73 -4.54
CA ARG A 14 -11.16 24.78 -4.42
C ARG A 14 -12.37 24.43 -5.28
N VAL A 15 -13.57 24.48 -4.71
CA VAL A 15 -14.82 24.31 -5.43
C VAL A 15 -15.17 25.59 -6.17
N LEU A 16 -15.49 25.51 -7.47
CA LEU A 16 -15.79 26.66 -8.32
C LEU A 16 -17.27 26.88 -8.55
N ASN A 17 -18.09 25.83 -8.53
CA ASN A 17 -19.52 25.94 -8.79
C ASN A 17 -20.39 25.58 -7.58
N SER A 18 -21.61 26.12 -7.52
CA SER A 18 -22.52 26.01 -6.36
C SER A 18 -23.31 24.70 -6.27
N THR A 19 -23.19 23.81 -7.25
CA THR A 19 -23.87 22.51 -7.32
C THR A 19 -23.12 21.38 -6.64
N TYR A 20 -22.13 21.73 -5.84
CA TYR A 20 -21.43 20.76 -5.04
C TYR A 20 -22.41 20.08 -4.06
N GLN A 21 -22.86 18.88 -4.47
CA GLN A 21 -23.45 17.92 -3.54
C GLN A 21 -22.32 17.12 -2.93
N GLU A 22 -22.22 17.08 -1.60
CA GLU A 22 -21.14 16.34 -0.89
C GLU A 22 -21.20 14.81 -1.08
N GLU A 23 -22.08 14.31 -1.96
CA GLU A 23 -22.46 12.89 -2.06
C GLU A 23 -21.92 12.16 -3.31
N TRP A 24 -20.93 12.70 -4.02
CA TRP A 24 -20.30 11.94 -5.07
C TRP A 24 -19.07 11.19 -4.56
N ASP A 25 -18.80 10.05 -5.17
CA ASP A 25 -17.72 9.15 -4.79
C ASP A 25 -16.77 8.87 -5.95
N ILE A 26 -15.50 8.62 -5.63
CA ILE A 26 -14.50 8.17 -6.60
C ILE A 26 -14.27 6.67 -6.38
N HIS A 27 -14.39 5.91 -7.48
CA HIS A 27 -14.27 4.46 -7.49
C HIS A 27 -13.02 3.96 -8.23
N SER A 28 -12.35 4.83 -9.00
CA SER A 28 -11.17 4.50 -9.79
C SER A 28 -9.96 5.31 -9.33
N ALA A 29 -8.79 4.68 -9.37
CA ALA A 29 -7.51 5.36 -9.16
C ALA A 29 -7.00 6.08 -10.42
N GLU A 30 -7.65 5.85 -11.55
CA GLU A 30 -7.30 6.44 -12.83
C GLU A 30 -7.91 7.82 -13.01
N LEU A 31 -7.25 8.64 -13.83
CA LEU A 31 -7.67 9.98 -14.19
C LEU A 31 -7.77 10.08 -15.73
N ASN A 32 -8.70 10.90 -16.22
CA ASN A 32 -8.79 11.20 -17.64
C ASN A 32 -8.37 12.65 -17.93
N ARG A 33 -7.76 12.88 -19.09
CA ARG A 33 -7.53 14.21 -19.65
C ARG A 33 -8.40 14.38 -20.89
N PRO A 34 -9.42 15.25 -20.85
CA PRO A 34 -10.50 15.28 -21.85
C PRO A 34 -10.12 16.02 -23.16
N GLY A 35 -8.86 15.98 -23.58
CA GLY A 35 -8.40 16.67 -24.80
C GLY A 35 -9.13 16.21 -26.06
N LEU A 36 -9.32 14.91 -26.25
CA LEU A 36 -10.06 14.34 -27.38
C LEU A 36 -11.57 14.60 -27.27
N GLN A 37 -12.11 14.59 -26.05
CA GLN A 37 -13.53 14.84 -25.81
C GLN A 37 -13.92 16.26 -26.20
N PHE A 38 -13.05 17.23 -25.94
CA PHE A 38 -13.29 18.63 -26.34
C PHE A 38 -13.24 18.85 -27.87
N VAL A 39 -12.61 17.96 -28.64
CA VAL A 39 -12.73 17.97 -30.11
C VAL A 39 -13.90 17.13 -30.65
N GLY A 40 -14.67 16.50 -29.74
CA GLY A 40 -15.88 15.73 -30.09
C GLY A 40 -15.65 14.25 -30.33
N PHE A 41 -14.52 13.68 -29.89
CA PHE A 41 -14.22 12.25 -29.99
C PHE A 41 -14.42 11.56 -28.64
N TYR A 42 -15.41 10.64 -28.56
CA TYR A 42 -15.82 10.00 -27.32
C TYR A 42 -15.60 8.47 -27.32
N ASP A 43 -15.03 7.89 -28.37
CA ASP A 43 -14.74 6.45 -28.37
C ASP A 43 -13.77 6.14 -27.23
N HIS A 44 -14.17 5.16 -26.39
CA HIS A 44 -13.45 4.74 -25.19
C HIS A 44 -13.31 5.80 -24.09
N PHE A 45 -14.16 6.84 -24.11
CA PHE A 45 -14.17 7.85 -23.05
C PHE A 45 -14.54 7.25 -21.71
N ARG A 46 -13.71 7.47 -20.71
CA ARG A 46 -13.93 7.05 -19.32
C ARG A 46 -14.55 8.20 -18.53
N ALA A 47 -15.85 8.37 -18.72
CA ALA A 47 -16.60 9.41 -18.03
C ALA A 47 -16.66 9.19 -16.50
N ASP A 48 -16.53 7.93 -16.06
CA ASP A 48 -16.52 7.51 -14.66
C ASP A 48 -15.23 7.88 -13.89
N TRP A 49 -14.23 8.44 -14.55
CA TRP A 49 -13.00 8.91 -13.93
C TRP A 49 -13.02 10.42 -13.66
N PRO A 50 -12.28 10.93 -12.65
CA PRO A 50 -12.08 12.37 -12.50
C PRO A 50 -11.39 12.95 -13.73
N GLN A 51 -11.89 14.08 -14.22
CA GLN A 51 -11.45 14.72 -15.45
C GLN A 51 -10.47 15.85 -15.14
N VAL A 52 -9.23 15.76 -15.62
CA VAL A 52 -8.17 16.75 -15.32
C VAL A 52 -7.93 17.63 -16.54
N VAL A 53 -8.23 18.90 -16.38
CA VAL A 53 -8.10 19.94 -17.42
C VAL A 53 -6.82 20.74 -17.17
N GLY A 54 -5.88 20.64 -18.09
CA GLY A 54 -4.60 21.35 -18.05
C GLY A 54 -4.54 22.55 -19.00
N LEU A 55 -3.34 23.12 -19.15
CA LEU A 55 -3.10 24.28 -20.00
C LEU A 55 -3.48 24.02 -21.46
N THR A 56 -3.13 22.85 -21.98
CA THR A 56 -3.41 22.52 -23.40
C THR A 56 -4.90 22.48 -23.69
N GLU A 57 -5.67 21.84 -22.81
CA GLU A 57 -7.12 21.73 -22.92
C GLU A 57 -7.78 23.12 -22.81
N MET A 58 -7.33 23.94 -21.86
CA MET A 58 -7.85 25.30 -21.68
C MET A 58 -7.53 26.19 -22.89
N THR A 59 -6.28 26.21 -23.34
CA THR A 59 -5.88 27.00 -24.53
C THR A 59 -6.66 26.58 -25.77
N TYR A 60 -6.93 25.29 -25.95
CA TYR A 60 -7.79 24.81 -27.02
C TYR A 60 -9.21 25.37 -26.90
N LEU A 61 -9.84 25.28 -25.75
CA LEU A 61 -11.19 25.84 -25.54
C LEU A 61 -11.26 27.34 -25.75
N GLU A 62 -10.24 28.10 -25.35
CA GLU A 62 -10.12 29.53 -25.58
C GLU A 62 -9.95 29.89 -27.06
N SER A 63 -9.39 28.99 -27.88
CA SER A 63 -9.21 29.19 -29.32
C SER A 63 -10.50 29.00 -30.15
N LEU A 64 -11.53 28.41 -29.54
CA LEU A 64 -12.83 28.18 -30.20
C LEU A 64 -13.71 29.44 -30.15
N SER A 65 -14.62 29.56 -31.13
CA SER A 65 -15.72 30.54 -31.01
C SER A 65 -16.65 30.15 -29.87
N ASP A 66 -17.33 31.12 -29.28
CA ASP A 66 -18.22 30.92 -28.14
C ASP A 66 -19.27 29.83 -28.41
N ASP A 67 -19.88 29.84 -29.61
CA ASP A 67 -20.90 28.85 -29.99
C ASP A 67 -20.33 27.41 -30.01
N VAL A 68 -19.17 27.25 -30.65
CA VAL A 68 -18.51 25.95 -30.78
C VAL A 68 -18.01 25.46 -29.41
N ARG A 69 -17.43 26.36 -28.63
CA ARG A 69 -16.97 26.02 -27.28
C ARG A 69 -18.13 25.55 -26.41
N ARG A 70 -19.25 26.26 -26.43
CA ARG A 70 -20.46 25.93 -25.69
C ARG A 70 -21.02 24.57 -26.12
N GLU A 71 -21.10 24.29 -27.42
CA GLU A 71 -21.54 22.98 -27.94
C GLU A 71 -20.64 21.84 -27.42
N ARG A 72 -19.30 22.02 -27.45
CA ARG A 72 -18.33 21.01 -27.02
C ARG A 72 -18.39 20.78 -25.50
N LEU A 73 -18.53 21.83 -24.72
CA LEU A 73 -18.66 21.74 -23.27
C LEU A 73 -19.99 21.11 -22.84
N ASP A 74 -21.08 21.44 -23.53
CA ASP A 74 -22.39 20.83 -23.25
C ASP A 74 -22.39 19.33 -23.55
N ALA A 75 -21.85 18.92 -24.71
CA ALA A 75 -21.67 17.52 -25.05
C ALA A 75 -20.80 16.78 -24.02
N PHE A 76 -19.72 17.39 -23.54
CA PHE A 76 -18.85 16.82 -22.54
C PHE A 76 -19.54 16.64 -21.19
N PHE A 77 -20.15 17.71 -20.64
CA PHE A 77 -20.78 17.64 -19.33
C PHE A 77 -22.12 16.86 -19.31
N SER A 78 -22.72 16.60 -20.49
CA SER A 78 -23.93 15.75 -20.56
C SER A 78 -23.68 14.30 -20.12
N HIS A 79 -22.43 13.87 -20.03
CA HIS A 79 -22.06 12.54 -19.49
C HIS A 79 -22.23 12.48 -17.97
N LYS A 80 -23.36 11.96 -17.51
CA LYS A 80 -23.79 11.93 -16.09
C LYS A 80 -22.85 11.16 -15.15
N MET A 81 -21.91 10.39 -15.69
CA MET A 81 -20.97 9.61 -14.87
C MET A 81 -19.72 10.39 -14.45
N ILE A 82 -19.53 11.63 -14.93
CA ILE A 82 -18.36 12.44 -14.56
C ILE A 82 -18.45 12.80 -13.07
N PRO A 83 -17.54 12.26 -12.22
CA PRO A 83 -17.58 12.55 -10.78
C PRO A 83 -17.16 13.99 -10.48
N CYS A 84 -16.20 14.53 -11.21
CA CYS A 84 -15.75 15.92 -11.13
C CYS A 84 -14.82 16.27 -12.31
N ALA A 85 -14.71 17.58 -12.58
CA ALA A 85 -13.69 18.14 -13.47
C ALA A 85 -12.76 19.07 -12.66
N ILE A 86 -11.43 18.96 -12.84
CA ILE A 86 -10.44 19.68 -12.05
C ILE A 86 -9.57 20.53 -12.99
N ILE A 87 -9.57 21.83 -12.78
CA ILE A 87 -8.76 22.79 -13.51
C ILE A 87 -7.44 23.00 -12.77
N CYS A 88 -6.32 22.72 -13.44
CA CYS A 88 -4.99 22.88 -12.87
C CYS A 88 -4.44 24.29 -13.06
N ARG A 89 -3.31 24.61 -12.36
CA ARG A 89 -2.54 25.87 -12.49
C ARG A 89 -3.30 27.13 -12.06
N GLY A 90 -4.33 27.01 -11.23
CA GLY A 90 -5.12 28.16 -10.82
C GLY A 90 -5.81 28.93 -11.96
N MET A 91 -5.95 28.30 -13.15
CA MET A 91 -6.57 28.95 -14.31
C MET A 91 -8.05 29.22 -14.04
N THR A 92 -8.55 30.34 -14.56
CA THR A 92 -9.97 30.71 -14.51
C THR A 92 -10.70 30.02 -15.66
N PRO A 93 -11.77 29.24 -15.41
CA PRO A 93 -12.58 28.68 -16.48
C PRO A 93 -13.35 29.77 -17.23
N PRO A 94 -13.65 29.58 -18.52
CA PRO A 94 -14.64 30.38 -19.21
C PRO A 94 -16.00 30.32 -18.53
N ASP A 95 -16.81 31.41 -18.63
CA ASP A 95 -18.12 31.50 -17.96
C ASP A 95 -19.08 30.40 -18.42
N ASP A 96 -19.07 30.06 -19.70
CA ASP A 96 -19.89 28.96 -20.26
C ASP A 96 -19.49 27.59 -19.70
N MET A 97 -18.22 27.36 -19.39
CA MET A 97 -17.77 26.14 -18.73
C MET A 97 -18.34 26.01 -17.30
N LEU A 98 -18.38 27.12 -16.56
CA LEU A 98 -18.93 27.16 -15.22
C LEU A 98 -20.48 26.98 -15.23
N GLU A 99 -21.16 27.64 -16.16
CA GLU A 99 -22.61 27.51 -16.36
C GLU A 99 -23.01 26.08 -16.71
N LEU A 100 -22.36 25.47 -17.69
CA LEU A 100 -22.69 24.13 -18.18
C LEU A 100 -22.34 23.05 -17.17
N ALA A 101 -21.19 23.13 -16.50
CA ALA A 101 -20.86 22.21 -15.41
C ALA A 101 -21.93 22.27 -14.30
N THR A 102 -22.43 23.49 -13.99
CA THR A 102 -23.49 23.69 -13.01
C THR A 102 -24.83 23.12 -13.48
N ALA A 103 -25.20 23.36 -14.73
CA ALA A 103 -26.45 22.86 -15.32
C ALA A 103 -26.52 21.34 -15.37
N HIS A 104 -25.38 20.69 -15.68
CA HIS A 104 -25.23 19.22 -15.69
C HIS A 104 -24.90 18.62 -14.33
N GLN A 105 -24.82 19.43 -13.26
CA GLN A 105 -24.52 18.99 -11.89
C GLN A 105 -23.13 18.30 -11.75
N VAL A 106 -22.17 18.69 -12.57
CA VAL A 106 -20.79 18.20 -12.49
C VAL A 106 -19.99 19.13 -11.57
N PRO A 107 -19.40 18.66 -10.48
CA PRO A 107 -18.52 19.44 -9.63
C PRO A 107 -17.30 19.95 -10.41
N LEU A 108 -17.11 21.27 -10.45
CA LEU A 108 -15.96 21.92 -11.04
C LEU A 108 -15.02 22.40 -9.95
N LEU A 109 -13.81 21.87 -9.96
CA LEU A 109 -12.79 22.08 -8.94
C LEU A 109 -11.57 22.76 -9.54
N SER A 110 -10.74 23.40 -8.71
CA SER A 110 -9.45 23.95 -9.16
C SER A 110 -8.32 23.66 -8.18
N THR A 111 -7.11 23.63 -8.72
CA THR A 111 -5.85 23.49 -7.97
C THR A 111 -4.80 24.43 -8.56
N GLU A 112 -3.93 24.97 -7.69
CA GLU A 112 -2.75 25.76 -8.10
C GLU A 112 -1.63 24.88 -8.71
N GLU A 113 -1.71 23.56 -8.51
CA GLU A 113 -0.69 22.63 -8.96
C GLU A 113 -0.60 22.52 -10.49
N TYR A 114 0.63 22.30 -10.98
CA TYR A 114 0.84 21.95 -12.40
C TYR A 114 0.22 20.58 -12.71
N THR A 115 -0.38 20.46 -13.90
CA THR A 115 -1.14 19.25 -14.30
C THR A 115 -0.41 17.95 -14.06
N THR A 116 0.86 17.84 -14.45
CA THR A 116 1.65 16.59 -14.28
C THR A 116 1.87 16.26 -12.81
N ARG A 117 2.16 17.29 -11.99
CA ARG A 117 2.34 17.10 -10.54
C ARG A 117 1.02 16.75 -9.87
N PHE A 118 -0.06 17.42 -10.23
CA PHE A 118 -1.39 17.12 -9.69
C PHE A 118 -1.83 15.69 -10.02
N VAL A 119 -1.66 15.25 -11.28
CA VAL A 119 -1.97 13.87 -11.68
C VAL A 119 -1.18 12.86 -10.82
N ALA A 120 0.13 13.06 -10.65
CA ALA A 120 0.96 12.17 -9.84
C ALA A 120 0.52 12.12 -8.37
N LEU A 121 0.24 13.27 -7.75
CA LEU A 121 -0.25 13.36 -6.36
C LEU A 121 -1.60 12.67 -6.21
N THR A 122 -2.52 12.93 -7.13
CA THR A 122 -3.87 12.37 -7.11
C THR A 122 -3.85 10.86 -7.30
N MET A 123 -3.11 10.33 -8.28
CA MET A 123 -2.98 8.89 -8.49
C MET A 123 -2.38 8.19 -7.27
N ASN A 124 -1.35 8.76 -6.64
CA ASN A 124 -0.77 8.22 -5.41
C ASN A 124 -1.79 8.19 -4.26
N TYR A 125 -2.58 9.24 -4.11
CA TYR A 125 -3.63 9.30 -3.10
C TYR A 125 -4.73 8.27 -3.36
N LEU A 126 -5.26 8.22 -4.59
CA LEU A 126 -6.32 7.30 -4.99
C LEU A 126 -5.87 5.84 -4.85
N ASN A 127 -4.66 5.50 -5.32
CA ASN A 127 -4.09 4.16 -5.18
C ASN A 127 -4.00 3.74 -3.70
N ARG A 128 -3.54 4.64 -2.82
CA ARG A 128 -3.47 4.36 -1.38
C ARG A 128 -4.84 4.12 -0.75
N CYS A 129 -5.84 4.93 -1.13
CA CYS A 129 -7.19 4.87 -0.54
C CYS A 129 -8.03 3.72 -1.12
N LEU A 130 -7.86 3.40 -2.40
CA LEU A 130 -8.61 2.34 -3.10
C LEU A 130 -7.90 0.99 -3.09
N ALA A 131 -6.66 0.94 -2.57
CA ALA A 131 -5.90 -0.29 -2.48
C ALA A 131 -6.69 -1.38 -1.74
N PRO A 132 -6.69 -2.62 -2.25
CA PRO A 132 -7.28 -3.75 -1.55
C PRO A 132 -6.70 -3.88 -0.14
N ARG A 133 -7.58 -4.13 0.83
CA ARG A 133 -7.20 -4.28 2.24
C ARG A 133 -7.71 -5.61 2.77
N ALA A 134 -6.94 -6.20 3.68
CA ALA A 134 -7.33 -7.39 4.42
C ALA A 134 -6.79 -7.28 5.85
N THR A 135 -7.50 -7.86 6.80
CA THR A 135 -7.05 -7.94 8.19
C THR A 135 -6.53 -9.36 8.44
N LEU A 136 -5.32 -9.47 8.96
CA LEU A 136 -4.67 -10.74 9.28
C LEU A 136 -4.42 -10.85 10.78
N HIS A 137 -4.57 -12.06 11.32
CA HIS A 137 -4.11 -12.36 12.68
C HIS A 137 -2.62 -12.66 12.69
N GLY A 138 -1.87 -11.87 13.45
CA GLY A 138 -0.42 -12.02 13.55
C GLY A 138 0.23 -10.82 14.23
N VAL A 139 1.54 -10.83 14.26
CA VAL A 139 2.36 -9.75 14.81
C VAL A 139 3.29 -9.26 13.73
N LEU A 140 3.32 -7.95 13.48
CA LEU A 140 4.23 -7.35 12.52
C LEU A 140 5.32 -6.56 13.25
N VAL A 141 6.57 -6.89 12.96
CA VAL A 141 7.77 -6.28 13.57
C VAL A 141 8.76 -5.87 12.49
N ASP A 142 9.39 -4.72 12.64
CA ASP A 142 10.60 -4.39 11.88
C ASP A 142 11.81 -5.05 12.55
N VAL A 143 12.48 -5.93 11.82
CA VAL A 143 13.70 -6.61 12.29
C VAL A 143 14.86 -6.28 11.35
N TYR A 144 15.75 -5.41 11.77
CA TYR A 144 16.88 -4.89 10.98
C TYR A 144 16.47 -4.26 9.64
N GLY A 145 15.35 -3.53 9.62
CA GLY A 145 14.82 -2.93 8.40
C GLY A 145 13.94 -3.86 7.55
N MET A 146 13.78 -5.13 7.94
CA MET A 146 12.91 -6.11 7.29
C MET A 146 11.57 -6.21 8.03
N GLY A 147 10.45 -6.07 7.32
CA GLY A 147 9.12 -6.30 7.88
C GLY A 147 8.80 -7.77 7.98
N VAL A 148 8.78 -8.29 9.18
CA VAL A 148 8.52 -9.70 9.49
C VAL A 148 7.11 -9.85 10.04
N LEU A 149 6.23 -10.53 9.29
CA LEU A 149 4.90 -10.92 9.76
C LEU A 149 4.99 -12.27 10.46
N ILE A 150 4.80 -12.29 11.77
CA ILE A 150 4.80 -13.49 12.60
C ILE A 150 3.38 -14.03 12.69
N THR A 151 3.15 -15.23 12.19
CA THR A 151 1.85 -15.91 12.20
C THR A 151 1.92 -17.21 13.00
N GLY A 152 0.80 -17.86 13.24
CA GLY A 152 0.70 -19.14 13.96
C GLY A 152 -0.52 -19.21 14.87
N GLU A 153 -0.77 -20.37 15.45
CA GLU A 153 -1.91 -20.60 16.34
C GLU A 153 -1.89 -19.66 17.56
N SER A 154 -3.08 -19.42 18.13
CA SER A 154 -3.18 -18.66 19.38
C SER A 154 -2.39 -19.37 20.49
N GLY A 155 -1.57 -18.61 21.23
CA GLY A 155 -0.78 -19.14 22.33
C GLY A 155 0.55 -19.79 21.94
N VAL A 156 0.95 -19.75 20.68
CA VAL A 156 2.26 -20.28 20.23
C VAL A 156 3.45 -19.41 20.63
N GLY A 157 3.20 -18.20 21.15
CA GLY A 157 4.27 -17.29 21.62
C GLY A 157 4.62 -16.15 20.65
N LYS A 158 3.66 -15.72 19.80
CA LYS A 158 3.88 -14.62 18.84
C LYS A 158 4.21 -13.28 19.53
N SER A 159 3.33 -12.84 20.46
CA SER A 159 3.49 -11.57 21.18
C SER A 159 4.71 -11.59 22.10
N GLU A 160 5.01 -12.73 22.75
CA GLU A 160 6.19 -12.90 23.59
C GLU A 160 7.48 -12.80 22.75
N ALA A 161 7.50 -13.41 21.55
CA ALA A 161 8.63 -13.28 20.63
C ALA A 161 8.81 -11.84 20.16
N ALA A 162 7.72 -11.15 19.83
CA ALA A 162 7.76 -9.74 19.42
C ALA A 162 8.22 -8.82 20.57
N LEU A 163 7.77 -9.04 21.80
CA LEU A 163 8.23 -8.28 22.96
C LEU A 163 9.75 -8.46 23.19
N GLU A 164 10.25 -9.69 23.04
CA GLU A 164 11.69 -9.95 23.15
C GLU A 164 12.47 -9.26 22.01
N LEU A 165 11.93 -9.20 20.77
CA LEU A 165 12.50 -8.44 19.66
C LEU A 165 12.54 -6.95 19.97
N VAL A 166 11.46 -6.38 20.53
CA VAL A 166 11.43 -4.97 20.96
C VAL A 166 12.50 -4.66 22.00
N ARG A 167 12.65 -5.54 23.00
CA ARG A 167 13.72 -5.43 24.02
C ARG A 167 15.13 -5.46 23.42
N ARG A 168 15.30 -6.08 22.26
CA ARG A 168 16.55 -6.15 21.49
C ARG A 168 16.77 -4.98 20.55
N GLY A 169 15.86 -3.99 20.54
CA GLY A 169 15.96 -2.76 19.76
C GLY A 169 15.26 -2.82 18.40
N HIS A 170 14.39 -3.81 18.17
CA HIS A 170 13.52 -3.85 17.00
C HIS A 170 12.22 -3.08 17.25
N GLN A 171 11.41 -2.86 16.21
CA GLN A 171 10.25 -1.98 16.30
C GLN A 171 8.95 -2.75 16.07
N LEU A 172 7.99 -2.61 16.98
CA LEU A 172 6.65 -3.14 16.83
C LEU A 172 5.84 -2.28 15.85
N VAL A 173 5.15 -2.92 14.94
CA VAL A 173 4.16 -2.28 14.05
C VAL A 173 2.74 -2.59 14.52
N ALA A 174 2.43 -3.87 14.70
CA ALA A 174 1.11 -4.33 15.13
C ALA A 174 1.21 -5.63 15.93
N ASP A 175 0.34 -5.81 16.92
CA ASP A 175 0.14 -7.07 17.65
C ASP A 175 -1.29 -7.55 17.49
N ASP A 176 -1.48 -8.86 17.40
CA ASP A 176 -2.72 -9.60 17.20
C ASP A 176 -3.46 -9.31 15.89
N VAL A 177 -3.66 -8.06 15.54
CA VAL A 177 -4.39 -7.61 14.33
C VAL A 177 -3.50 -6.75 13.45
N VAL A 178 -3.29 -7.20 12.21
CA VAL A 178 -2.51 -6.47 11.19
C VAL A 178 -3.42 -6.14 10.02
N ASP A 179 -3.67 -4.86 9.80
CA ASP A 179 -4.33 -4.38 8.59
C ASP A 179 -3.32 -4.32 7.45
N VAL A 180 -3.56 -5.11 6.42
CA VAL A 180 -2.66 -5.24 5.26
C VAL A 180 -3.28 -4.57 4.06
N CYS A 181 -2.50 -3.72 3.39
CA CYS A 181 -2.85 -3.00 2.18
C CYS A 181 -1.93 -3.45 1.04
N ARG A 182 -2.52 -3.84 -0.12
CA ARG A 182 -1.75 -4.14 -1.33
C ARG A 182 -1.55 -2.87 -2.14
N VAL A 183 -0.38 -2.24 -2.01
CA VAL A 183 -0.07 -0.95 -2.64
C VAL A 183 0.32 -1.11 -4.12
N THR A 184 0.97 -2.21 -4.47
CA THR A 184 1.31 -2.58 -5.84
C THR A 184 1.12 -4.08 -6.05
N GLU A 185 1.31 -4.57 -7.28
CA GLU A 185 1.22 -6.00 -7.60
C GLU A 185 2.07 -6.90 -6.71
N ASN A 186 3.22 -6.38 -6.21
CA ASN A 186 4.20 -7.16 -5.46
C ASN A 186 4.52 -6.57 -4.07
N ARG A 187 3.72 -5.60 -3.59
CA ARG A 187 4.05 -4.91 -2.33
C ARG A 187 2.85 -4.82 -1.40
N LEU A 188 3.04 -5.38 -0.21
CA LEU A 188 2.12 -5.32 0.90
C LEU A 188 2.67 -4.39 1.99
N ILE A 189 1.81 -3.55 2.55
CA ILE A 189 2.12 -2.75 3.73
C ILE A 189 1.18 -3.20 4.84
N GLY A 190 1.74 -3.50 6.01
CA GLY A 190 0.98 -3.79 7.22
C GLY A 190 1.03 -2.60 8.19
N GLU A 191 -0.09 -2.37 8.85
CA GLU A 191 -0.26 -1.34 9.88
C GLU A 191 -1.14 -1.86 11.02
N SER A 192 -1.06 -1.25 12.19
CA SER A 192 -1.98 -1.52 13.28
C SER A 192 -3.25 -0.70 13.13
N PRO A 193 -4.45 -1.28 13.39
CA PRO A 193 -5.66 -0.48 13.56
C PRO A 193 -5.43 0.64 14.58
N GLU A 194 -5.99 1.82 14.31
CA GLU A 194 -5.73 3.02 15.12
C GLU A 194 -6.10 2.84 16.61
N THR A 195 -7.16 2.08 16.87
CA THR A 195 -7.70 1.82 18.22
C THR A 195 -6.78 0.99 19.11
N VAL A 196 -5.95 0.12 18.53
CA VAL A 196 -5.04 -0.79 19.27
C VAL A 196 -3.57 -0.51 18.98
N ARG A 197 -3.28 0.61 18.31
CA ARG A 197 -1.93 0.98 17.91
C ARG A 197 -1.00 1.12 19.12
N HIS A 198 0.16 0.46 19.06
CA HIS A 198 1.21 0.40 20.07
C HIS A 198 0.86 -0.44 21.31
N PHE A 199 -0.34 -0.97 21.41
CA PHE A 199 -0.70 -1.90 22.47
C PHE A 199 -0.32 -3.34 22.11
N MET A 200 -0.04 -4.14 23.14
CA MET A 200 0.28 -5.57 23.03
C MET A 200 -0.39 -6.33 24.18
N GLU A 201 -0.96 -7.50 23.88
CA GLU A 201 -1.49 -8.39 24.92
C GLU A 201 -0.44 -9.43 25.32
N ILE A 202 -0.10 -9.47 26.61
CA ILE A 202 0.79 -10.49 27.18
C ILE A 202 0.01 -11.32 28.19
N ARG A 203 -0.08 -12.61 27.93
CA ARG A 203 -0.79 -13.54 28.83
C ARG A 203 -0.20 -13.50 30.23
N GLY A 204 -1.08 -13.35 31.23
CA GLY A 204 -0.71 -13.26 32.66
C GLY A 204 -0.32 -11.86 33.14
N ILE A 205 -0.14 -10.88 32.21
CA ILE A 205 0.11 -9.47 32.54
C ILE A 205 -1.09 -8.61 32.09
N GLY A 206 -1.68 -8.89 30.93
CA GLY A 206 -2.73 -8.11 30.31
C GLY A 206 -2.21 -7.23 29.17
N ILE A 207 -2.87 -6.10 28.91
CA ILE A 207 -2.53 -5.15 27.86
C ILE A 207 -1.43 -4.20 28.34
N ILE A 208 -0.36 -4.08 27.55
CA ILE A 208 0.75 -3.15 27.80
C ILE A 208 0.89 -2.17 26.65
N ASP A 209 1.36 -0.95 26.95
CA ASP A 209 1.69 0.08 25.96
C ASP A 209 3.20 0.07 25.67
N ILE A 210 3.58 -0.44 24.50
CA ILE A 210 4.98 -0.56 24.06
C ILE A 210 5.64 0.78 23.91
N LYS A 211 4.93 1.78 23.38
CA LYS A 211 5.46 3.13 23.21
C LYS A 211 5.74 3.82 24.56
N ALA A 212 4.85 3.65 25.52
CA ALA A 212 5.04 4.19 26.87
C ALA A 212 6.19 3.50 27.61
N MET A 213 6.36 2.18 27.45
CA MET A 213 7.39 1.41 28.16
C MET A 213 8.79 1.50 27.53
N TYR A 214 8.90 1.55 26.21
CA TYR A 214 10.18 1.43 25.49
C TYR A 214 10.50 2.67 24.63
N GLY A 215 9.61 3.66 24.57
CA GLY A 215 9.80 4.91 23.84
C GLY A 215 9.35 4.85 22.37
N ILE A 216 9.37 6.01 21.72
CA ILE A 216 8.91 6.17 20.32
C ILE A 216 9.77 5.37 19.33
N SER A 217 11.03 5.11 19.64
CA SER A 217 11.93 4.32 18.81
C SER A 217 11.61 2.83 18.78
N ALA A 218 10.74 2.34 19.66
CA ALA A 218 10.34 0.95 19.76
C ALA A 218 9.10 0.61 18.88
N VAL A 219 8.51 1.61 18.23
CA VAL A 219 7.27 1.44 17.46
C VAL A 219 7.36 2.09 16.09
N LEU A 220 6.62 1.51 15.11
CA LEU A 220 6.39 2.06 13.78
C LEU A 220 4.89 2.07 13.48
N ASN A 221 4.43 3.03 12.66
CA ASN A 221 3.03 3.08 12.25
C ASN A 221 2.69 2.06 11.16
N SER A 222 3.63 1.83 10.23
CA SER A 222 3.44 0.89 9.12
C SER A 222 4.77 0.34 8.63
N LYS A 223 4.76 -0.84 8.02
CA LYS A 223 5.94 -1.48 7.42
C LYS A 223 5.56 -2.34 6.23
N THR A 224 6.41 -2.38 5.21
CA THR A 224 6.31 -3.39 4.14
C THR A 224 6.46 -4.78 4.76
N ILE A 225 5.65 -5.75 4.30
CA ILE A 225 5.78 -7.15 4.71
C ILE A 225 6.77 -7.81 3.74
N ASP A 226 8.00 -8.06 4.21
CA ASP A 226 9.07 -8.61 3.39
C ASP A 226 9.15 -10.14 3.50
N MET A 227 8.75 -10.70 4.65
CA MET A 227 8.68 -12.14 4.87
C MET A 227 7.63 -12.51 5.92
N VAL A 228 7.19 -13.75 5.87
CA VAL A 228 6.31 -14.36 6.88
C VAL A 228 7.09 -15.41 7.67
N ILE A 229 6.99 -15.37 8.99
CA ILE A 229 7.47 -16.44 9.85
C ILE A 229 6.27 -17.09 10.51
N HIS A 230 6.00 -18.34 10.13
CA HIS A 230 4.92 -19.11 10.73
C HIS A 230 5.43 -19.94 11.91
N LEU A 231 4.99 -19.57 13.12
CA LEU A 231 5.32 -20.31 14.33
C LEU A 231 4.37 -21.51 14.47
N GLU A 232 4.92 -22.71 14.63
CA GLU A 232 4.13 -23.89 14.92
C GLU A 232 4.70 -24.66 16.14
N ALA A 233 3.83 -25.29 16.90
CA ALA A 233 4.28 -26.19 17.95
C ALA A 233 5.10 -27.34 17.34
N TRP A 234 6.19 -27.72 18.00
CA TRP A 234 7.05 -28.79 17.51
C TRP A 234 6.28 -30.11 17.33
N LYS A 235 6.44 -30.74 16.16
CA LYS A 235 5.88 -32.05 15.82
C LYS A 235 7.02 -33.05 15.55
N GLU A 236 7.11 -34.11 16.38
CA GLU A 236 8.22 -35.09 16.26
C GLU A 236 8.31 -35.79 14.91
N LYS A 237 7.17 -35.99 14.24
CA LYS A 237 7.08 -36.71 12.95
C LYS A 237 7.21 -35.81 11.74
N LYS A 238 7.31 -34.48 11.90
CA LYS A 238 7.46 -33.54 10.78
C LYS A 238 8.94 -33.30 10.48
N ALA A 239 9.33 -33.52 9.24
CA ALA A 239 10.67 -33.12 8.77
C ALA A 239 10.69 -31.60 8.57
N TYR A 240 11.61 -30.92 9.22
CA TYR A 240 11.86 -29.50 9.04
C TYR A 240 13.10 -29.33 8.16
N ASP A 241 13.04 -28.33 7.25
CA ASP A 241 14.21 -28.02 6.42
C ASP A 241 15.39 -27.60 7.34
N ARG A 242 16.53 -28.28 7.16
CA ARG A 242 17.75 -28.03 7.92
C ARG A 242 18.79 -27.27 7.11
N LEU A 243 18.70 -27.29 5.79
CA LEU A 243 19.69 -26.74 4.89
C LEU A 243 19.31 -25.35 4.38
N GLY A 244 18.01 -25.00 4.38
CA GLY A 244 17.53 -23.71 3.88
C GLY A 244 17.73 -23.53 2.38
N LEU A 245 17.78 -24.64 1.63
CA LEU A 245 17.93 -24.63 0.16
C LEU A 245 16.59 -24.35 -0.52
N ALA A 246 15.48 -24.86 0.04
CA ALA A 246 14.15 -24.58 -0.45
C ALA A 246 13.65 -23.22 0.06
N GLU A 247 13.00 -22.48 -0.80
CA GLU A 247 12.28 -21.26 -0.43
C GLU A 247 10.78 -21.53 -0.51
N ASP A 248 10.15 -21.52 0.65
CA ASP A 248 8.69 -21.61 0.75
C ASP A 248 8.08 -20.20 0.61
N PHE A 249 6.87 -20.16 0.09
CA PHE A 249 6.12 -18.92 -0.10
C PHE A 249 4.70 -19.10 0.42
N THR A 250 4.16 -18.02 0.94
CA THR A 250 2.71 -17.89 1.19
C THR A 250 2.13 -16.83 0.28
N THR A 251 0.82 -16.87 0.05
CA THR A 251 0.13 -15.87 -0.75
C THR A 251 -0.77 -15.05 0.15
N ILE A 252 -0.59 -13.74 0.13
CA ILE A 252 -1.41 -12.76 0.83
C ILE A 252 -1.95 -11.79 -0.22
N MET A 253 -3.27 -11.73 -0.40
CA MET A 253 -3.92 -10.83 -1.37
C MET A 253 -3.28 -10.92 -2.78
N ASP A 254 -3.07 -12.14 -3.27
CA ASP A 254 -2.42 -12.49 -4.55
C ASP A 254 -0.92 -12.13 -4.65
N VAL A 255 -0.31 -11.62 -3.58
CA VAL A 255 1.14 -11.36 -3.51
C VAL A 255 1.86 -12.54 -2.89
N ARG A 256 2.88 -13.07 -3.59
CA ARG A 256 3.75 -14.12 -3.06
C ARG A 256 4.77 -13.51 -2.10
N VAL A 257 4.74 -13.97 -0.85
CA VAL A 257 5.66 -13.51 0.21
C VAL A 257 6.50 -14.71 0.67
N PRO A 258 7.83 -14.58 0.78
CA PRO A 258 8.69 -15.63 1.34
C PRO A 258 8.23 -16.04 2.72
N GLN A 259 8.17 -17.35 2.97
CA GLN A 259 7.72 -17.92 4.24
C GLN A 259 8.75 -18.84 4.86
N LEU A 260 8.93 -18.73 6.17
CA LEU A 260 9.69 -19.68 6.97
C LEU A 260 8.76 -20.30 8.04
N VAL A 261 8.70 -21.63 8.08
CA VAL A 261 8.01 -22.35 9.16
C VAL A 261 9.00 -22.60 10.30
N LEU A 262 8.75 -22.01 11.46
CA LEU A 262 9.62 -22.08 12.62
C LEU A 262 8.97 -22.93 13.74
N PRO A 263 9.50 -24.13 14.01
CA PRO A 263 9.00 -24.95 15.11
C PRO A 263 9.44 -24.38 16.47
N VAL A 264 8.46 -24.19 17.35
CA VAL A 264 8.64 -23.69 18.71
C VAL A 264 8.72 -24.85 19.70
N ARG A 265 9.76 -24.84 20.53
CA ARG A 265 9.95 -25.76 21.66
C ARG A 265 10.17 -24.97 22.94
N PRO A 266 9.77 -25.48 24.11
CA PRO A 266 10.15 -24.90 25.39
C PRO A 266 11.66 -24.71 25.50
N GLY A 267 12.10 -23.52 25.95
CA GLY A 267 13.52 -23.20 26.11
C GLY A 267 14.23 -22.69 24.84
N ARG A 268 13.60 -22.70 23.66
CA ARG A 268 14.17 -22.11 22.44
C ARG A 268 13.90 -20.60 22.40
N ASN A 269 14.95 -19.80 22.23
CA ASN A 269 14.76 -18.36 22.03
C ASN A 269 14.34 -18.08 20.58
N VAL A 270 13.02 -17.89 20.40
CA VAL A 270 12.39 -17.67 19.09
C VAL A 270 12.85 -16.33 18.48
N ALA A 271 13.03 -15.29 19.28
CA ALA A 271 13.46 -13.97 18.80
C ALA A 271 14.83 -14.02 18.12
N VAL A 272 15.80 -14.73 18.68
CA VAL A 272 17.13 -14.93 18.06
C VAL A 272 17.01 -15.61 16.70
N VAL A 273 16.14 -16.60 16.57
CA VAL A 273 15.97 -17.29 15.28
C VAL A 273 15.30 -16.37 14.26
N ILE A 274 14.36 -15.53 14.66
CA ILE A 274 13.73 -14.51 13.81
C ILE A 274 14.78 -13.50 13.33
N GLU A 275 15.66 -13.00 14.21
CA GLU A 275 16.75 -12.10 13.86
C GLU A 275 17.68 -12.70 12.78
N VAL A 276 18.07 -13.96 12.98
CA VAL A 276 18.91 -14.67 12.02
C VAL A 276 18.19 -14.90 10.69
N ALA A 277 16.90 -15.27 10.73
CA ALA A 277 16.08 -15.46 9.55
C ALA A 277 15.96 -14.17 8.72
N ALA A 278 15.68 -13.03 9.37
CA ALA A 278 15.58 -11.72 8.72
C ALA A 278 16.92 -11.33 8.05
N ARG A 279 18.05 -11.49 8.74
CA ARG A 279 19.38 -11.22 8.18
C ARG A 279 19.73 -12.15 7.01
N ASN A 280 19.44 -13.45 7.14
CA ASN A 280 19.68 -14.42 6.07
C ASN A 280 18.83 -14.13 4.84
N HIS A 281 17.58 -13.73 5.03
CA HIS A 281 16.69 -13.31 3.95
C HIS A 281 17.23 -12.05 3.24
N SER A 282 17.67 -11.05 3.99
CA SER A 282 18.31 -9.84 3.43
C SER A 282 19.57 -10.18 2.61
N LEU A 283 20.40 -11.11 3.08
CA LEU A 283 21.58 -11.57 2.34
C LEU A 283 21.18 -12.27 1.02
N LYS A 284 20.14 -13.11 1.05
CA LYS A 284 19.61 -13.77 -0.16
C LYS A 284 19.08 -12.77 -1.18
N GLN A 285 18.37 -11.74 -0.75
CA GLN A 285 17.92 -10.66 -1.63
C GLN A 285 19.08 -9.91 -2.30
N ASN A 286 20.21 -9.81 -1.62
CA ASN A 286 21.46 -9.24 -2.15
C ASN A 286 22.33 -10.24 -2.95
N GLY A 287 21.77 -11.42 -3.29
CA GLY A 287 22.43 -12.43 -4.13
C GLY A 287 23.38 -13.37 -3.40
N TYR A 288 23.44 -13.37 -2.06
CA TYR A 288 24.27 -14.30 -1.30
C TYR A 288 23.42 -15.35 -0.57
N SER A 289 23.70 -16.63 -0.83
CA SER A 289 23.10 -17.77 -0.13
C SER A 289 24.18 -18.65 0.49
N ALA A 290 24.24 -18.67 1.82
CA ALA A 290 25.20 -19.51 2.55
C ALA A 290 25.03 -21.01 2.24
N ALA A 291 23.79 -21.47 2.03
CA ALA A 291 23.50 -22.86 1.68
C ALA A 291 24.03 -23.21 0.29
N GLN A 292 23.85 -22.36 -0.71
CA GLN A 292 24.39 -22.55 -2.07
C GLN A 292 25.92 -22.48 -2.07
N GLU A 293 26.50 -21.57 -1.29
CA GLU A 293 27.94 -21.45 -1.17
C GLU A 293 28.57 -22.70 -0.53
N LEU A 294 27.90 -23.25 0.49
CA LEU A 294 28.34 -24.52 1.11
C LEU A 294 28.24 -25.67 0.11
N ASP A 295 27.15 -25.80 -0.62
CA ASP A 295 26.93 -26.83 -1.63
C ASP A 295 28.03 -26.74 -2.75
N ARG A 296 28.31 -25.54 -3.24
CA ARG A 296 29.40 -25.30 -4.20
C ARG A 296 30.72 -25.79 -3.69
N ARG A 297 31.10 -25.46 -2.44
CA ARG A 297 32.37 -25.90 -1.83
C ARG A 297 32.44 -27.40 -1.66
N LEU A 298 31.34 -28.05 -1.26
CA LEU A 298 31.28 -29.50 -1.13
C LEU A 298 31.47 -30.19 -2.49
N ASN A 299 30.81 -29.69 -3.53
CA ASN A 299 30.94 -30.23 -4.89
C ASN A 299 32.36 -30.05 -5.44
N GLU A 300 33.01 -28.91 -5.21
CA GLU A 300 34.44 -28.71 -5.57
C GLU A 300 35.39 -29.66 -4.84
N MET A 301 35.14 -29.90 -3.55
CA MET A 301 35.94 -30.87 -2.79
C MET A 301 35.77 -32.31 -3.32
N MET A 302 34.54 -32.71 -3.67
CA MET A 302 34.25 -34.03 -4.25
C MET A 302 34.92 -34.20 -5.62
N MET A 303 34.84 -33.21 -6.51
CA MET A 303 35.51 -33.26 -7.81
C MET A 303 37.03 -33.36 -7.69
N ASN A 304 37.64 -32.60 -6.77
CA ASN A 304 39.06 -32.65 -6.52
C ASN A 304 39.54 -33.99 -5.91
N SER A 305 38.65 -34.71 -5.20
CA SER A 305 38.93 -36.01 -4.63
C SER A 305 38.79 -37.18 -5.62
N MET A 306 37.92 -37.03 -6.64
CA MET A 306 37.72 -38.00 -7.71
C MET A 306 38.76 -37.89 -8.85
N GLY A 307 39.50 -36.77 -8.92
CA GLY A 307 40.57 -36.56 -9.92
C GLY A 307 41.97 -36.97 -9.47
N ARG A 308 42.09 -37.59 -8.28
CA ARG A 308 43.31 -38.24 -7.79
C ARG A 308 43.09 -39.74 -7.71
#